data_70f5a8ef5dd3fd7bc1bc7f74aeb2c70e
#
_entry.id   70f5a8ef5dd3fd7bc1bc7f74aeb2c70e
#
_cell.length_a   1.000
_cell.length_b   1.000
_cell.length_c   1.000
_cell.angle_alpha   90.00
_cell.angle_beta   90.00
_cell.angle_gamma   90.00
#
_symmetry.space_group_name_H-M   'P 1'
#
loop_
_entity.id
_entity.type
_entity.pdbx_description
1 polymer ?
#
loop_
_entity_poly.entity_id
_entity_poly.type
_entity_poly.pdbx_seq_one_letter_code
_entity_poly.pdbx_strand_id
1 'polypeptide(L)'
;MKEFNKNETNETVVAQPYSLKRQKRNRLFLFLTFFLLLTITLYTIYTAETFVPLRNYLAQDNYLFYWMILAGCGAEIVAGSMGMGYGVICATVLLMMNVDPRAISGSIHASETITSAAGSISHFKLKNMDKELIKRLLVPAIAGTILGALLLLYLGDEGSRWAKFTKPFIAIYTIILGVKILYNGVRGKVENKQVRTIPLGLFAGFVDAFAGGGWGPLVTSAFIKNGHTPRYVIGVSTFTNFAITVVSTLIFITVPEAINWRIALGLIIGGVLTAPVSALVTSKLHTRKIFFIIGALIIFMGLTTIYKAIF
;
A
#
# COMPACT_ATOMS: atom_id res chain seq x y z
N MET A 1 1.94 62.72 -41.17
CA MET A 1 3.11 61.94 -41.55
C MET A 1 4.03 61.83 -40.33
N LYS A 2 4.01 60.78 -39.63
CA LYS A 2 5.05 60.33 -38.65
C LYS A 2 5.15 58.82 -38.76
N GLU A 3 6.28 58.40 -39.27
CA GLU A 3 6.66 56.99 -39.42
C GLU A 3 6.72 56.32 -38.06
N PHE A 4 6.04 55.14 -37.92
CA PHE A 4 6.15 54.28 -36.81
C PHE A 4 7.37 53.32 -37.00
N ASN A 5 8.36 53.56 -36.19
CA ASN A 5 9.58 52.74 -36.16
C ASN A 5 9.26 51.35 -35.59
N LYS A 6 9.35 50.33 -36.42
CA LYS A 6 9.13 48.93 -36.15
C LYS A 6 10.48 48.31 -35.88
N ASN A 7 10.93 48.22 -34.62
CA ASN A 7 12.04 47.35 -34.20
C ASN A 7 12.05 47.24 -32.68
N GLU A 8 11.13 46.44 -32.15
CA GLU A 8 11.33 45.75 -30.87
C GLU A 8 11.36 44.27 -31.18
N THR A 9 12.56 43.75 -31.36
CA THR A 9 12.86 42.34 -31.43
C THR A 9 12.58 41.71 -30.06
N ASN A 10 11.50 40.92 -29.97
CA ASN A 10 11.23 40.02 -28.87
C ASN A 10 12.38 39.02 -28.76
N GLU A 11 13.39 39.29 -27.97
CA GLU A 11 14.27 38.27 -27.42
C GLU A 11 13.51 37.45 -26.38
N THR A 12 12.80 36.43 -26.85
CA THR A 12 12.40 35.34 -26.00
C THR A 12 13.71 34.66 -25.55
N VAL A 13 14.11 34.95 -24.32
CA VAL A 13 15.18 34.23 -23.62
C VAL A 13 14.75 32.79 -23.50
N VAL A 14 15.14 31.96 -24.47
CA VAL A 14 15.05 30.50 -24.39
C VAL A 14 16.01 30.07 -23.28
N ALA A 15 15.46 29.86 -22.08
CA ALA A 15 16.20 29.33 -20.96
C ALA A 15 16.88 28.04 -21.40
N GLN A 16 18.20 28.06 -21.45
CA GLN A 16 19.04 27.01 -22.03
C GLN A 16 18.77 25.65 -21.42
N PRO A 17 18.61 24.58 -22.21
CA PRO A 17 18.38 23.20 -21.72
C PRO A 17 19.52 22.67 -20.83
N TYR A 18 20.63 23.38 -20.78
CA TYR A 18 21.83 23.04 -19.98
C TYR A 18 21.62 23.21 -18.46
N SER A 19 20.80 24.17 -18.02
CA SER A 19 20.53 24.43 -16.61
C SER A 19 19.65 23.34 -15.97
N LEU A 20 18.67 22.83 -16.70
CA LEU A 20 17.76 21.77 -16.23
C LEU A 20 18.46 20.41 -16.08
N LYS A 21 19.37 20.07 -17.00
CA LYS A 21 20.18 18.85 -16.90
C LYS A 21 21.14 18.89 -15.70
N ARG A 22 21.77 20.05 -15.45
CA ARG A 22 22.67 20.25 -14.31
C ARG A 22 21.91 20.20 -12.99
N GLN A 23 20.73 20.80 -12.92
CA GLN A 23 19.88 20.77 -11.71
C GLN A 23 19.35 19.36 -11.41
N LYS A 24 18.92 18.58 -12.41
CA LYS A 24 18.54 17.18 -12.25
C LYS A 24 19.72 16.32 -11.77
N ARG A 25 20.93 16.53 -12.33
CA ARG A 25 22.15 15.82 -11.94
C ARG A 25 22.53 16.13 -10.49
N ASN A 26 22.46 17.39 -10.08
CA ASN A 26 22.77 17.77 -8.71
C ASN A 26 21.76 17.21 -7.70
N ARG A 27 20.45 17.19 -8.04
CA ARG A 27 19.43 16.55 -7.20
C ARG A 27 19.65 15.04 -7.07
N LEU A 28 19.99 14.36 -8.16
CA LEU A 28 20.34 12.94 -8.14
C LEU A 28 21.58 12.70 -7.30
N PHE A 29 22.62 13.52 -7.46
CA PHE A 29 23.85 13.41 -6.66
C PHE A 29 23.57 13.60 -5.16
N LEU A 30 22.83 14.64 -4.78
CA LEU A 30 22.42 14.88 -3.39
C LEU A 30 21.59 13.72 -2.83
N PHE A 31 20.69 13.16 -3.62
CA PHE A 31 19.89 12.01 -3.25
C PHE A 31 20.78 10.77 -3.02
N LEU A 32 21.69 10.47 -3.93
CA LEU A 32 22.64 9.35 -3.80
C LEU A 32 23.58 9.53 -2.61
N THR A 33 24.08 10.74 -2.38
CA THR A 33 24.93 11.07 -1.22
C THR A 33 24.17 10.90 0.08
N PHE A 34 22.91 11.38 0.15
CA PHE A 34 22.05 11.19 1.32
C PHE A 34 21.81 9.70 1.59
N PHE A 35 21.48 8.91 0.57
CA PHE A 35 21.31 7.47 0.70
C PHE A 35 22.58 6.75 1.14
N LEU A 36 23.73 7.13 0.59
CA LEU A 36 25.02 6.58 0.99
C LEU A 36 25.33 6.88 2.45
N LEU A 37 25.17 8.13 2.88
CA LEU A 37 25.37 8.53 4.27
C LEU A 37 24.41 7.82 5.20
N LEU A 38 23.14 7.72 4.82
CA LEU A 38 22.13 6.98 5.59
C LEU A 38 22.52 5.50 5.72
N THR A 39 22.98 4.87 4.62
CA THR A 39 23.41 3.47 4.63
C THR A 39 24.63 3.26 5.53
N ILE A 40 25.63 4.16 5.47
CA ILE A 40 26.80 4.11 6.34
C ILE A 40 26.40 4.29 7.80
N THR A 41 25.52 5.25 8.10
CA THR A 41 25.04 5.49 9.47
C THR A 41 24.27 4.28 10.00
N LEU A 42 23.37 3.70 9.19
CA LEU A 42 22.64 2.49 9.57
C LEU A 42 23.58 1.29 9.77
N TYR A 43 24.61 1.15 8.93
CA TYR A 43 25.61 0.10 9.07
C TYR A 43 26.44 0.27 10.35
N THR A 44 26.90 1.48 10.67
CA THR A 44 27.66 1.76 11.91
C THR A 44 26.79 1.52 13.17
N ILE A 45 25.53 1.93 13.14
CA ILE A 45 24.57 1.62 14.21
C ILE A 45 24.39 0.11 14.33
N TYR A 46 24.18 -0.58 13.22
CA TYR A 46 23.97 -2.03 13.19
C TYR A 46 25.16 -2.83 13.74
N THR A 47 26.40 -2.38 13.48
CA THR A 47 27.63 -3.04 13.95
C THR A 47 28.03 -2.69 15.37
N ALA A 48 27.50 -1.61 15.95
CA ALA A 48 27.84 -1.19 17.30
C ALA A 48 27.35 -2.23 18.35
N GLU A 49 28.20 -2.54 19.32
CA GLU A 49 27.90 -3.52 20.38
C GLU A 49 26.65 -3.20 21.17
N THR A 50 26.37 -1.92 21.38
CA THR A 50 25.17 -1.43 22.07
C THR A 50 23.86 -1.93 21.42
N PHE A 51 23.87 -2.23 20.13
CA PHE A 51 22.69 -2.68 19.39
C PHE A 51 22.63 -4.20 19.16
N VAL A 52 23.55 -4.97 19.75
CA VAL A 52 23.52 -6.44 19.68
C VAL A 52 22.19 -7.04 20.13
N PRO A 53 21.58 -6.61 21.25
CA PRO A 53 20.26 -7.14 21.66
C PRO A 53 19.16 -6.88 20.63
N LEU A 54 19.14 -5.66 20.07
CA LEU A 54 18.18 -5.29 19.02
C LEU A 54 18.41 -6.11 17.75
N ARG A 55 19.67 -6.25 17.32
CA ARG A 55 20.02 -7.07 16.15
C ARG A 55 19.58 -8.52 16.32
N ASN A 56 19.84 -9.11 17.50
CA ASN A 56 19.43 -10.47 17.79
C ASN A 56 17.91 -10.60 17.78
N TYR A 57 17.18 -9.64 18.34
CA TYR A 57 15.72 -9.60 18.26
C TYR A 57 15.21 -9.52 16.82
N LEU A 58 15.80 -8.67 15.98
CA LEU A 58 15.40 -8.51 14.58
C LEU A 58 15.78 -9.71 13.70
N ALA A 59 16.81 -10.47 14.08
CA ALA A 59 17.26 -11.67 13.37
C ALA A 59 16.46 -12.95 13.73
N GLN A 60 15.60 -12.88 14.74
CA GLN A 60 14.74 -13.99 15.10
C GLN A 60 13.77 -14.38 13.97
N ASP A 61 13.17 -15.56 14.06
CA ASP A 61 12.21 -16.09 13.10
C ASP A 61 12.76 -16.09 11.66
N ASN A 62 13.96 -16.68 11.47
CA ASN A 62 14.61 -16.82 10.17
C ASN A 62 14.72 -15.47 9.41
N TYR A 63 15.12 -14.42 10.11
CA TYR A 63 15.28 -13.09 9.54
C TYR A 63 13.98 -12.47 8.98
N LEU A 64 12.85 -12.82 9.55
CA LEU A 64 11.51 -12.36 9.11
C LEU A 64 11.45 -10.83 8.94
N PHE A 65 12.04 -10.07 9.86
CA PHE A 65 12.11 -8.60 9.77
C PHE A 65 12.71 -8.12 8.44
N TYR A 66 13.84 -8.72 8.03
CA TYR A 66 14.53 -8.32 6.79
C TYR A 66 13.76 -8.71 5.54
N TRP A 67 13.11 -9.89 5.56
CA TRP A 67 12.20 -10.29 4.49
C TRP A 67 11.00 -9.35 4.38
N MET A 68 10.53 -8.81 5.49
CA MET A 68 9.44 -7.84 5.49
C MET A 68 9.86 -6.47 4.95
N ILE A 69 11.12 -6.06 5.10
CA ILE A 69 11.62 -4.87 4.41
C ILE A 69 11.52 -5.07 2.89
N LEU A 70 11.95 -6.20 2.37
CA LEU A 70 11.86 -6.49 0.93
C LEU A 70 10.41 -6.58 0.45
N ALA A 71 9.54 -7.25 1.22
CA ALA A 71 8.12 -7.34 0.91
C ALA A 71 7.45 -5.96 0.91
N GLY A 72 7.75 -5.11 1.90
CA GLY A 72 7.26 -3.74 2.00
C GLY A 72 7.75 -2.87 0.84
N CYS A 73 9.02 -3.01 0.43
CA CYS A 73 9.55 -2.36 -0.76
C CYS A 73 8.78 -2.75 -2.02
N GLY A 74 8.60 -4.05 -2.25
CA GLY A 74 7.87 -4.55 -3.42
C GLY A 74 6.40 -4.12 -3.41
N ALA A 75 5.74 -4.23 -2.28
CA ALA A 75 4.34 -3.84 -2.12
C ALA A 75 4.14 -2.33 -2.34
N GLU A 76 5.06 -1.48 -1.84
CA GLU A 76 4.98 -0.03 -1.99
C GLU A 76 5.26 0.43 -3.42
N ILE A 77 6.19 -0.20 -4.15
CA ILE A 77 6.38 0.09 -5.58
C ILE A 77 5.06 -0.09 -6.34
N VAL A 78 4.33 -1.13 -6.01
CA VAL A 78 3.03 -1.42 -6.62
C VAL A 78 1.95 -0.44 -6.13
N ALA A 79 1.79 -0.33 -4.83
CA ALA A 79 0.75 0.49 -4.22
C ALA A 79 0.93 1.96 -4.57
N GLY A 80 2.13 2.48 -4.49
CA GLY A 80 2.44 3.86 -4.85
C GLY A 80 2.28 4.15 -6.35
N SER A 81 2.41 3.12 -7.21
CA SER A 81 2.19 3.27 -8.66
C SER A 81 0.72 3.22 -9.07
N MET A 82 -0.12 2.51 -8.32
CA MET A 82 -1.51 2.21 -8.70
C MET A 82 -2.54 2.69 -7.67
N GLY A 83 -2.09 3.16 -6.51
CA GLY A 83 -2.97 3.53 -5.40
C GLY A 83 -3.70 2.35 -4.76
N MET A 84 -3.16 1.11 -4.92
CA MET A 84 -3.81 -0.10 -4.41
C MET A 84 -2.85 -1.28 -4.35
N GLY A 85 -3.13 -2.25 -3.47
CA GLY A 85 -2.51 -3.57 -3.50
C GLY A 85 -1.46 -3.84 -2.42
N TYR A 86 -1.06 -2.85 -1.63
CA TYR A 86 -0.09 -3.03 -0.55
C TYR A 86 -0.47 -4.17 0.38
N GLY A 87 -1.63 -4.06 1.03
CA GLY A 87 -2.11 -5.06 1.99
C GLY A 87 -2.26 -6.44 1.37
N VAL A 88 -2.84 -6.53 0.16
CA VAL A 88 -3.04 -7.84 -0.52
C VAL A 88 -1.73 -8.54 -0.81
N ILE A 89 -0.70 -7.81 -1.27
CA ILE A 89 0.62 -8.38 -1.55
C ILE A 89 1.26 -8.85 -0.24
N CYS A 90 1.30 -7.99 0.77
CA CYS A 90 1.87 -8.33 2.08
C CYS A 90 1.13 -9.51 2.72
N ALA A 91 -0.21 -9.52 2.71
CA ALA A 91 -1.01 -10.60 3.26
C ALA A 91 -0.71 -11.93 2.56
N THR A 92 -0.60 -11.91 1.22
CA THR A 92 -0.32 -13.12 0.44
C THR A 92 1.08 -13.66 0.73
N VAL A 93 2.09 -12.79 0.84
CA VAL A 93 3.46 -13.19 1.22
C VAL A 93 3.48 -13.81 2.62
N LEU A 94 2.84 -13.16 3.58
CA LEU A 94 2.81 -13.64 4.98
C LEU A 94 2.01 -14.93 5.13
N LEU A 95 0.91 -15.10 4.40
CA LEU A 95 0.17 -16.38 4.35
C LEU A 95 1.04 -17.52 3.81
N MET A 96 1.81 -17.26 2.74
CA MET A 96 2.73 -18.25 2.18
C MET A 96 3.84 -18.62 3.17
N MET A 97 4.25 -17.69 4.04
CA MET A 97 5.20 -17.91 5.13
C MET A 97 4.55 -18.59 6.36
N ASN A 98 3.28 -18.96 6.27
CA ASN A 98 2.49 -19.61 7.33
C ASN A 98 2.32 -18.77 8.61
N VAL A 99 2.38 -17.46 8.51
CA VAL A 99 2.11 -16.54 9.63
C VAL A 99 0.64 -16.65 10.08
N ASP A 100 0.38 -16.38 11.34
CA ASP A 100 -0.98 -16.35 11.89
C ASP A 100 -1.82 -15.23 11.25
N PRO A 101 -3.08 -15.47 10.84
CA PRO A 101 -3.92 -14.47 10.20
C PRO A 101 -4.14 -13.20 11.01
N ARG A 102 -4.22 -13.28 12.35
CA ARG A 102 -4.35 -12.10 13.21
C ARG A 102 -3.07 -11.26 13.14
N ALA A 103 -1.91 -11.91 13.26
CA ALA A 103 -0.61 -11.26 13.15
C ALA A 103 -0.37 -10.67 11.74
N ILE A 104 -0.88 -11.34 10.69
CA ILE A 104 -0.86 -10.80 9.32
C ILE A 104 -1.63 -9.49 9.26
N SER A 105 -2.93 -9.52 9.56
CA SER A 105 -3.78 -8.34 9.42
C SER A 105 -3.34 -7.23 10.36
N GLY A 106 -3.10 -7.51 11.63
CA GLY A 106 -2.68 -6.52 12.60
C GLY A 106 -1.37 -5.83 12.23
N SER A 107 -0.35 -6.59 11.78
CA SER A 107 0.95 -6.02 11.40
C SER A 107 0.89 -5.20 10.12
N ILE A 108 0.09 -5.63 9.13
CA ILE A 108 -0.13 -4.87 7.89
C ILE A 108 -0.83 -3.55 8.21
N HIS A 109 -1.92 -3.57 8.99
CA HIS A 109 -2.65 -2.34 9.34
C HIS A 109 -1.80 -1.38 10.16
N ALA A 110 -0.98 -1.88 11.10
CA ALA A 110 -0.02 -1.05 11.82
C ALA A 110 0.98 -0.37 10.87
N SER A 111 1.47 -1.08 9.84
CA SER A 111 2.37 -0.50 8.85
C SER A 111 1.64 0.48 7.91
N GLU A 112 0.44 0.12 7.43
CA GLU A 112 -0.35 0.98 6.55
C GLU A 112 -0.82 2.26 7.24
N THR A 113 -1.01 2.25 8.56
CA THR A 113 -1.31 3.46 9.32
C THR A 113 -0.23 4.54 9.10
N ILE A 114 1.04 4.15 9.12
CA ILE A 114 2.16 5.09 8.91
C ILE A 114 2.26 5.50 7.44
N THR A 115 2.23 4.55 6.53
CA THR A 115 2.41 4.82 5.09
C THR A 115 1.24 5.61 4.50
N SER A 116 -0.01 5.25 4.87
CA SER A 116 -1.20 5.96 4.40
C SER A 116 -1.38 7.33 5.06
N ALA A 117 -0.87 7.57 6.28
CA ALA A 117 -0.80 8.90 6.87
C ALA A 117 0.06 9.83 6.01
N ALA A 118 1.25 9.40 5.62
CA ALA A 118 2.16 10.18 4.76
C ALA A 118 1.52 10.45 3.38
N GLY A 119 0.87 9.45 2.79
CA GLY A 119 0.11 9.58 1.56
C GLY A 119 -1.04 10.59 1.68
N SER A 120 -1.81 10.51 2.76
CA SER A 120 -2.94 11.40 3.04
C SER A 120 -2.50 12.87 3.16
N ILE A 121 -1.41 13.14 3.87
CA ILE A 121 -0.84 14.49 3.98
C ILE A 121 -0.44 15.02 2.59
N SER A 122 0.17 14.18 1.76
CA SER A 122 0.57 14.54 0.40
C SER A 122 -0.64 14.88 -0.47
N HIS A 123 -1.68 14.05 -0.47
CA HIS A 123 -2.91 14.28 -1.21
C HIS A 123 -3.69 15.51 -0.73
N PHE A 124 -3.66 15.77 0.59
CA PHE A 124 -4.26 16.98 1.16
C PHE A 124 -3.55 18.25 0.65
N LYS A 125 -2.22 18.29 0.68
CA LYS A 125 -1.42 19.41 0.17
C LYS A 125 -1.65 19.64 -1.33
N LEU A 126 -1.83 18.57 -2.11
CA LEU A 126 -2.09 18.62 -3.55
C LEU A 126 -3.56 18.92 -3.91
N LYS A 127 -4.44 19.13 -2.92
CA LYS A 127 -5.88 19.35 -3.09
C LYS A 127 -6.57 18.23 -3.90
N ASN A 128 -6.16 17.00 -3.68
CA ASN A 128 -6.67 15.80 -4.34
C ASN A 128 -7.76 15.08 -3.52
N MET A 129 -8.48 15.81 -2.67
CA MET A 129 -9.49 15.23 -1.79
C MET A 129 -10.89 15.73 -2.13
N ASP A 130 -11.80 14.79 -2.36
CA ASP A 130 -13.23 15.03 -2.44
C ASP A 130 -13.83 14.78 -1.04
N LYS A 131 -14.17 15.88 -0.34
CA LYS A 131 -14.68 15.83 1.04
C LYS A 131 -16.04 15.14 1.14
N GLU A 132 -16.87 15.28 0.13
CA GLU A 132 -18.21 14.66 0.11
C GLU A 132 -18.09 13.13 -0.04
N LEU A 133 -17.22 12.68 -0.93
CA LEU A 133 -16.97 11.26 -1.11
C LEU A 133 -16.31 10.64 0.15
N ILE A 134 -15.39 11.37 0.83
CA ILE A 134 -14.83 10.93 2.11
C ILE A 134 -15.95 10.71 3.13
N LYS A 135 -16.85 11.68 3.34
CA LYS A 135 -17.94 11.57 4.33
C LYS A 135 -18.83 10.37 4.06
N ARG A 136 -19.13 10.09 2.78
CA ARG A 136 -20.01 8.96 2.40
C ARG A 136 -19.34 7.60 2.59
N LEU A 137 -18.00 7.53 2.46
CA LEU A 137 -17.24 6.28 2.58
C LEU A 137 -16.79 6.00 4.01
N LEU A 138 -16.39 7.03 4.77
CA LEU A 138 -15.67 6.89 6.03
C LEU A 138 -16.47 6.11 7.08
N VAL A 139 -17.71 6.49 7.32
CA VAL A 139 -18.55 5.86 8.36
C VAL A 139 -18.81 4.38 8.06
N PRO A 140 -19.31 3.99 6.86
CA PRO A 140 -19.52 2.58 6.57
C PRO A 140 -18.21 1.79 6.51
N ALA A 141 -17.10 2.40 6.07
CA ALA A 141 -15.80 1.76 6.07
C ALA A 141 -15.31 1.43 7.49
N ILE A 142 -15.40 2.38 8.41
CA ILE A 142 -15.05 2.16 9.83
C ILE A 142 -15.94 1.07 10.43
N ALA A 143 -17.24 1.10 10.20
CA ALA A 143 -18.15 0.06 10.70
C ALA A 143 -17.75 -1.33 10.17
N GLY A 144 -17.47 -1.44 8.86
CA GLY A 144 -16.97 -2.68 8.26
C GLY A 144 -15.65 -3.14 8.88
N THR A 145 -14.72 -2.22 9.04
CA THR A 145 -13.39 -2.49 9.64
C THR A 145 -13.51 -3.04 11.06
N ILE A 146 -14.34 -2.44 11.90
CA ILE A 146 -14.59 -2.93 13.27
C ILE A 146 -15.11 -4.36 13.23
N LEU A 147 -16.13 -4.63 12.42
CA LEU A 147 -16.71 -5.97 12.29
C LEU A 147 -15.68 -6.98 11.77
N GLY A 148 -14.90 -6.62 10.76
CA GLY A 148 -13.87 -7.49 10.18
C GLY A 148 -12.77 -7.81 11.15
N ALA A 149 -12.22 -6.81 11.85
CA ALA A 149 -11.16 -7.00 12.84
C ALA A 149 -11.62 -7.86 14.02
N LEU A 150 -12.78 -7.56 14.60
CA LEU A 150 -13.34 -8.35 15.71
C LEU A 150 -13.63 -9.79 15.30
N LEU A 151 -14.18 -9.99 14.09
CA LEU A 151 -14.44 -11.34 13.59
C LEU A 151 -13.14 -12.11 13.39
N LEU A 152 -12.08 -11.47 12.84
CA LEU A 152 -10.78 -12.12 12.67
C LEU A 152 -10.17 -12.50 14.03
N LEU A 153 -10.23 -11.62 15.02
CA LEU A 153 -9.74 -11.93 16.36
C LEU A 153 -10.49 -13.12 16.97
N TYR A 154 -11.81 -13.19 16.80
CA TYR A 154 -12.61 -14.29 17.30
C TYR A 154 -12.35 -15.60 16.56
N LEU A 155 -12.32 -15.61 15.23
CA LEU A 155 -12.16 -16.82 14.41
C LEU A 155 -10.71 -17.30 14.36
N GLY A 156 -9.75 -16.38 14.38
CA GLY A 156 -8.32 -16.67 14.30
C GLY A 156 -7.70 -17.12 15.62
N ASP A 157 -8.44 -17.07 16.72
CA ASP A 157 -7.94 -17.55 18.01
C ASP A 157 -7.63 -19.05 17.97
N GLU A 158 -6.45 -19.45 18.46
CA GLU A 158 -6.01 -20.85 18.43
C GLU A 158 -6.96 -21.80 19.16
N GLY A 159 -7.66 -21.31 20.18
CA GLY A 159 -8.72 -22.03 20.88
C GLY A 159 -10.01 -22.16 20.06
N SER A 160 -10.15 -21.43 18.97
CA SER A 160 -11.33 -21.49 18.12
C SER A 160 -11.33 -22.69 17.17
N ARG A 161 -12.43 -23.45 17.16
CA ARG A 161 -12.62 -24.52 16.15
C ARG A 161 -12.55 -24.03 14.70
N TRP A 162 -12.68 -22.72 14.49
CA TRP A 162 -12.68 -22.07 13.18
C TRP A 162 -11.29 -21.64 12.71
N ALA A 163 -10.30 -21.62 13.60
CA ALA A 163 -8.93 -21.13 13.29
C ALA A 163 -8.33 -21.82 12.05
N LYS A 164 -8.53 -23.13 11.92
CA LYS A 164 -8.04 -23.93 10.78
C LYS A 164 -8.63 -23.51 9.43
N PHE A 165 -9.81 -22.89 9.42
CA PHE A 165 -10.46 -22.46 8.18
C PHE A 165 -10.12 -21.01 7.79
N THR A 166 -9.57 -20.23 8.73
CA THR A 166 -9.32 -18.80 8.51
C THR A 166 -8.27 -18.59 7.43
N LYS A 167 -7.14 -19.32 7.46
CA LYS A 167 -6.09 -19.22 6.42
C LYS A 167 -6.59 -19.59 5.02
N PRO A 168 -7.24 -20.75 4.80
CA PRO A 168 -7.79 -21.09 3.49
C PRO A 168 -8.82 -20.08 2.99
N PHE A 169 -9.68 -19.56 3.88
CA PHE A 169 -10.66 -18.56 3.51
C PHE A 169 -10.01 -17.26 3.01
N ILE A 170 -9.01 -16.76 3.73
CA ILE A 170 -8.26 -15.57 3.31
C ILE A 170 -7.51 -15.84 1.99
N ALA A 171 -6.91 -17.02 1.81
CA ALA A 171 -6.23 -17.40 0.59
C ALA A 171 -7.18 -17.43 -0.64
N ILE A 172 -8.38 -17.99 -0.48
CA ILE A 172 -9.41 -17.96 -1.54
C ILE A 172 -9.78 -16.52 -1.87
N TYR A 173 -10.00 -15.70 -0.84
CA TYR A 173 -10.32 -14.29 -1.04
C TYR A 173 -9.19 -13.55 -1.78
N THR A 174 -7.92 -13.75 -1.41
CA THR A 174 -6.79 -13.10 -2.09
C THR A 174 -6.68 -13.56 -3.56
N ILE A 175 -6.97 -14.83 -3.88
CA ILE A 175 -7.06 -15.31 -5.26
C ILE A 175 -8.16 -14.57 -6.03
N ILE A 176 -9.35 -14.42 -5.45
CA ILE A 176 -10.45 -13.67 -6.07
C ILE A 176 -10.02 -12.22 -6.35
N LEU A 177 -9.32 -11.58 -5.41
CA LEU A 177 -8.76 -10.24 -5.64
C LEU A 177 -7.69 -10.22 -6.74
N GLY A 178 -6.81 -11.21 -6.78
CA GLY A 178 -5.82 -11.36 -7.84
C GLY A 178 -6.47 -11.47 -9.23
N VAL A 179 -7.50 -12.31 -9.36
CA VAL A 179 -8.31 -12.42 -10.58
C VAL A 179 -8.97 -11.09 -10.94
N LYS A 180 -9.54 -10.39 -9.95
CA LYS A 180 -10.15 -9.06 -10.16
C LYS A 180 -9.12 -8.04 -10.63
N ILE A 181 -7.93 -8.05 -10.07
CA ILE A 181 -6.81 -7.18 -10.49
C ILE A 181 -6.44 -7.47 -11.94
N LEU A 182 -6.25 -8.73 -12.32
CA LEU A 182 -5.99 -9.14 -13.71
C LEU A 182 -7.09 -8.67 -14.67
N TYR A 183 -8.33 -8.93 -14.30
CA TYR A 183 -9.49 -8.57 -15.13
C TYR A 183 -9.59 -7.06 -15.37
N ASN A 184 -9.35 -6.24 -14.32
CA ASN A 184 -9.34 -4.80 -14.44
C ASN A 184 -8.19 -4.27 -15.31
N GLY A 185 -7.04 -4.95 -15.29
CA GLY A 185 -5.90 -4.63 -16.15
C GLY A 185 -6.17 -4.88 -17.66
N VAL A 186 -7.00 -5.86 -17.97
CA VAL A 186 -7.32 -6.23 -19.36
C VAL A 186 -8.47 -5.41 -19.93
N ARG A 187 -9.53 -5.19 -19.16
CA ARG A 187 -10.74 -4.46 -19.57
C ARG A 187 -10.69 -2.98 -19.22
N GLY A 188 -10.08 -2.15 -20.04
CA GLY A 188 -10.05 -0.70 -19.89
C GLY A 188 -11.37 0.04 -20.19
N LYS A 189 -12.55 -0.57 -20.06
CA LYS A 189 -13.84 0.08 -20.35
C LYS A 189 -14.40 0.76 -19.09
N VAL A 190 -14.70 2.04 -19.20
CA VAL A 190 -15.46 2.81 -18.19
C VAL A 190 -16.94 2.47 -18.29
N GLU A 191 -17.56 2.10 -17.17
CA GLU A 191 -18.98 1.66 -17.16
C GLU A 191 -19.99 2.76 -16.82
N ASN A 192 -19.55 3.93 -16.33
CA ASN A 192 -20.40 5.08 -15.94
C ASN A 192 -21.61 4.72 -15.07
N LYS A 193 -21.50 3.70 -14.20
CA LYS A 193 -22.54 3.30 -13.26
C LYS A 193 -22.37 4.03 -11.92
N GLN A 194 -23.47 4.36 -11.29
CA GLN A 194 -23.44 4.95 -9.96
C GLN A 194 -22.89 3.94 -8.93
N VAL A 195 -21.83 4.30 -8.23
CA VAL A 195 -21.24 3.47 -7.18
C VAL A 195 -22.01 3.65 -5.88
N ARG A 196 -22.51 2.55 -5.34
CA ARG A 196 -23.19 2.53 -4.03
C ARG A 196 -22.11 2.59 -2.93
N THR A 197 -21.86 3.76 -2.38
CA THR A 197 -20.75 4.02 -1.44
C THR A 197 -20.89 3.27 -0.12
N ILE A 198 -22.13 3.21 0.44
CA ILE A 198 -22.38 2.57 1.76
C ILE A 198 -22.07 1.08 1.73
N PRO A 199 -22.68 0.24 0.89
CA PRO A 199 -22.38 -1.19 0.88
C PRO A 199 -20.94 -1.47 0.43
N LEU A 200 -20.37 -0.64 -0.47
CA LEU A 200 -18.98 -0.79 -0.89
C LEU A 200 -18.02 -0.51 0.28
N GLY A 201 -18.21 0.60 1.00
CA GLY A 201 -17.37 0.98 2.13
C GLY A 201 -17.44 -0.05 3.26
N LEU A 202 -18.65 -0.48 3.63
CA LEU A 202 -18.86 -1.50 4.66
C LEU A 202 -18.17 -2.82 4.29
N PHE A 203 -18.40 -3.32 3.09
CA PHE A 203 -17.82 -4.58 2.63
C PHE A 203 -16.29 -4.49 2.48
N ALA A 204 -15.80 -3.41 1.87
CA ALA A 204 -14.37 -3.23 1.66
C ALA A 204 -13.62 -3.07 2.98
N GLY A 205 -14.12 -2.27 3.93
CA GLY A 205 -13.53 -2.13 5.25
C GLY A 205 -13.55 -3.44 6.06
N PHE A 206 -14.66 -4.19 5.98
CA PHE A 206 -14.78 -5.51 6.61
C PHE A 206 -13.70 -6.46 6.09
N VAL A 207 -13.62 -6.61 4.79
CA VAL A 207 -12.71 -7.58 4.18
C VAL A 207 -11.25 -7.15 4.33
N ASP A 208 -10.99 -5.85 4.26
CA ASP A 208 -9.65 -5.29 4.45
C ASP A 208 -9.11 -5.64 5.84
N ALA A 209 -9.88 -5.37 6.89
CA ALA A 209 -9.50 -5.70 8.26
C ALA A 209 -9.46 -7.21 8.53
N PHE A 210 -10.34 -7.99 7.92
CA PHE A 210 -10.39 -9.42 8.10
C PHE A 210 -9.25 -10.16 7.39
N ALA A 211 -8.87 -9.72 6.19
CA ALA A 211 -7.90 -10.44 5.34
C ALA A 211 -6.53 -9.75 5.25
N GLY A 212 -6.34 -8.62 5.93
CA GLY A 212 -5.09 -7.87 5.88
C GLY A 212 -4.88 -7.10 4.58
N GLY A 213 -5.95 -6.85 3.80
CA GLY A 213 -5.88 -6.06 2.58
C GLY A 213 -7.07 -6.27 1.67
N GLY A 214 -7.41 -5.26 0.89
CA GLY A 214 -8.53 -5.32 -0.04
C GLY A 214 -9.18 -3.97 -0.31
N TRP A 215 -8.97 -3.00 0.55
CA TRP A 215 -9.52 -1.67 0.40
C TRP A 215 -9.26 -1.07 -0.99
N GLY A 216 -8.00 -0.97 -1.39
CA GLY A 216 -7.61 -0.40 -2.67
C GLY A 216 -8.21 -1.12 -3.87
N PRO A 217 -8.01 -2.44 -4.05
CA PRO A 217 -8.60 -3.20 -5.13
C PRO A 217 -10.12 -3.17 -5.18
N LEU A 218 -10.80 -3.00 -4.07
CA LEU A 218 -12.26 -2.92 -4.02
C LEU A 218 -12.75 -1.49 -4.29
N VAL A 219 -12.30 -0.51 -3.52
CA VAL A 219 -12.81 0.86 -3.55
C VAL A 219 -12.21 1.66 -4.71
N THR A 220 -10.89 1.74 -4.79
CA THR A 220 -10.22 2.53 -5.82
C THR A 220 -10.59 2.05 -7.22
N SER A 221 -10.57 0.71 -7.44
CA SER A 221 -10.94 0.17 -8.74
C SER A 221 -12.42 0.36 -9.08
N ALA A 222 -13.32 0.29 -8.11
CA ALA A 222 -14.75 0.50 -8.34
C ALA A 222 -15.04 1.92 -8.82
N PHE A 223 -14.47 2.93 -8.18
CA PHE A 223 -14.68 4.32 -8.58
C PHE A 223 -14.02 4.66 -9.91
N ILE A 224 -12.77 4.24 -10.15
CA ILE A 224 -12.08 4.49 -11.41
C ILE A 224 -12.80 3.81 -12.57
N LYS A 225 -13.24 2.56 -12.41
CA LYS A 225 -14.01 1.82 -13.41
C LYS A 225 -15.34 2.53 -13.76
N ASN A 226 -15.94 3.22 -12.82
CA ASN A 226 -17.20 3.95 -13.03
C ASN A 226 -17.01 5.43 -13.39
N GLY A 227 -15.83 5.81 -13.89
CA GLY A 227 -15.60 7.11 -14.53
C GLY A 227 -15.18 8.23 -13.58
N HIS A 228 -14.95 7.94 -12.29
CA HIS A 228 -14.40 8.94 -11.39
C HIS A 228 -12.93 9.22 -11.70
N THR A 229 -12.51 10.48 -11.57
CA THR A 229 -11.15 10.93 -11.86
C THR A 229 -10.15 10.24 -10.90
N PRO A 230 -9.16 9.48 -11.40
CA PRO A 230 -8.24 8.70 -10.57
C PRO A 230 -7.54 9.52 -9.49
N ARG A 231 -7.15 10.74 -9.81
CA ARG A 231 -6.49 11.66 -8.88
C ARG A 231 -7.28 11.88 -7.58
N TYR A 232 -8.57 12.13 -7.67
CA TYR A 232 -9.43 12.34 -6.49
C TYR A 232 -9.78 11.03 -5.81
N VAL A 233 -10.02 9.98 -6.59
CA VAL A 233 -10.31 8.65 -6.05
C VAL A 233 -9.14 8.15 -5.18
N ILE A 234 -7.90 8.26 -5.67
CA ILE A 234 -6.71 7.84 -4.94
C ILE A 234 -6.58 8.65 -3.65
N GLY A 235 -6.74 9.98 -3.70
CA GLY A 235 -6.66 10.82 -2.49
C GLY A 235 -7.71 10.46 -1.44
N VAL A 236 -8.98 10.27 -1.84
CA VAL A 236 -10.07 9.84 -0.95
C VAL A 236 -9.80 8.45 -0.41
N SER A 237 -9.39 7.52 -1.27
CA SER A 237 -9.10 6.13 -0.87
C SER A 237 -7.96 6.08 0.15
N THR A 238 -6.86 6.79 -0.08
CA THR A 238 -5.70 6.83 0.83
C THR A 238 -6.09 7.42 2.19
N PHE A 239 -6.86 8.51 2.23
CA PHE A 239 -7.30 9.09 3.49
C PHE A 239 -8.25 8.17 4.25
N THR A 240 -9.21 7.55 3.56
CA THR A 240 -10.14 6.62 4.21
C THR A 240 -9.39 5.37 4.68
N ASN A 241 -8.39 4.89 3.89
CA ASN A 241 -7.51 3.79 4.30
C ASN A 241 -6.76 4.13 5.58
N PHE A 242 -6.18 5.33 5.69
CA PHE A 242 -5.55 5.79 6.92
C PHE A 242 -6.51 5.69 8.12
N ALA A 243 -7.74 6.17 7.99
CA ALA A 243 -8.68 6.13 9.09
C ALA A 243 -9.08 4.70 9.50
N ILE A 244 -9.33 3.81 8.54
CA ILE A 244 -9.68 2.42 8.84
C ILE A 244 -8.48 1.63 9.39
N THR A 245 -7.26 1.90 8.93
CA THR A 245 -6.06 1.23 9.45
C THR A 245 -5.72 1.68 10.87
N VAL A 246 -5.96 2.94 11.23
CA VAL A 246 -5.89 3.40 12.63
C VAL A 246 -6.88 2.63 13.49
N VAL A 247 -8.14 2.52 13.07
CA VAL A 247 -9.17 1.82 13.84
C VAL A 247 -8.84 0.34 14.00
N SER A 248 -8.45 -0.35 12.92
CA SER A 248 -8.08 -1.76 13.01
C SER A 248 -6.83 -1.99 13.85
N THR A 249 -5.81 -1.13 13.74
CA THR A 249 -4.61 -1.22 14.58
C THR A 249 -4.95 -1.06 16.06
N LEU A 250 -5.82 -0.11 16.41
CA LEU A 250 -6.29 0.06 17.79
C LEU A 250 -7.05 -1.17 18.31
N ILE A 251 -7.78 -1.88 17.46
CA ILE A 251 -8.45 -3.12 17.83
C ILE A 251 -7.41 -4.25 18.00
N PHE A 252 -6.52 -4.45 17.02
CA PHE A 252 -5.54 -5.53 17.08
C PHE A 252 -4.55 -5.39 18.25
N ILE A 253 -4.15 -4.16 18.61
CA ILE A 253 -3.21 -3.95 19.73
C ILE A 253 -3.79 -4.37 21.10
N THR A 254 -5.12 -4.51 21.20
CA THR A 254 -5.77 -4.96 22.45
C THR A 254 -5.57 -6.45 22.72
N VAL A 255 -5.18 -7.23 21.70
CA VAL A 255 -4.98 -8.68 21.82
C VAL A 255 -3.49 -8.99 21.69
N PRO A 256 -2.89 -9.67 22.68
CA PRO A 256 -1.49 -10.09 22.61
C PRO A 256 -1.22 -10.87 21.31
N GLU A 257 -0.05 -10.65 20.73
CA GLU A 257 0.43 -11.32 19.50
C GLU A 257 -0.38 -11.05 18.21
N ALA A 258 -1.50 -10.33 18.29
CA ALA A 258 -2.25 -9.93 17.09
C ALA A 258 -1.50 -8.89 16.24
N ILE A 259 -0.42 -8.29 16.74
CA ILE A 259 0.54 -7.50 15.96
C ILE A 259 1.94 -8.07 16.17
N ASN A 260 2.57 -8.55 15.11
CA ASN A 260 3.99 -8.87 15.13
C ASN A 260 4.80 -7.62 14.73
N TRP A 261 5.42 -6.98 15.73
CA TRP A 261 6.15 -5.74 15.51
C TRP A 261 7.36 -5.87 14.60
N ARG A 262 7.98 -7.04 14.47
CA ARG A 262 9.07 -7.29 13.51
C ARG A 262 8.54 -7.21 12.08
N ILE A 263 7.37 -7.79 11.85
CA ILE A 263 6.67 -7.70 10.55
C ILE A 263 6.30 -6.23 10.28
N ALA A 264 5.60 -5.58 11.21
CA ALA A 264 5.14 -4.21 11.04
C ALA A 264 6.28 -3.24 10.77
N LEU A 265 7.35 -3.28 11.57
CA LEU A 265 8.53 -2.42 11.42
C LEU A 265 9.26 -2.68 10.10
N GLY A 266 9.44 -3.96 9.70
CA GLY A 266 10.02 -4.30 8.41
C GLY A 266 9.23 -3.72 7.25
N LEU A 267 7.91 -3.88 7.26
CA LEU A 267 7.00 -3.34 6.25
C LEU A 267 7.01 -1.80 6.22
N ILE A 268 7.04 -1.13 7.39
CA ILE A 268 7.13 0.34 7.48
C ILE A 268 8.43 0.82 6.83
N ILE A 269 9.56 0.25 7.20
CA ILE A 269 10.86 0.65 6.67
C ILE A 269 10.90 0.44 5.15
N GLY A 270 10.49 -0.73 4.67
CA GLY A 270 10.42 -1.03 3.25
C GLY A 270 9.50 -0.08 2.48
N GLY A 271 8.30 0.17 3.01
CA GLY A 271 7.33 1.09 2.41
C GLY A 271 7.81 2.53 2.37
N VAL A 272 8.28 3.06 3.50
CA VAL A 272 8.76 4.46 3.59
C VAL A 272 9.99 4.71 2.69
N LEU A 273 10.94 3.77 2.65
CA LEU A 273 12.13 3.91 1.80
C LEU A 273 11.80 3.91 0.31
N THR A 274 10.78 3.15 -0.10
CA THR A 274 10.40 3.02 -1.52
C THR A 274 9.32 3.99 -1.98
N ALA A 275 8.58 4.62 -1.10
CA ALA A 275 7.52 5.56 -1.45
C ALA A 275 7.97 6.68 -2.44
N PRO A 276 9.15 7.32 -2.29
CA PRO A 276 9.62 8.30 -3.27
C PRO A 276 9.94 7.67 -4.64
N VAL A 277 10.41 6.42 -4.65
CA VAL A 277 10.77 5.69 -5.86
C VAL A 277 9.53 5.24 -6.62
N SER A 278 8.49 4.80 -5.92
CA SER A 278 7.23 4.35 -6.51
C SER A 278 6.58 5.44 -7.37
N ALA A 279 6.61 6.69 -6.91
CA ALA A 279 6.11 7.84 -7.65
C ALA A 279 6.88 8.09 -8.98
N LEU A 280 8.20 7.83 -9.01
CA LEU A 280 9.02 7.93 -10.22
C LEU A 280 8.76 6.78 -11.19
N VAL A 281 8.56 5.59 -10.65
CA VAL A 281 8.28 4.37 -11.42
C VAL A 281 6.93 4.46 -12.12
N THR A 282 5.92 5.05 -11.47
CA THR A 282 4.57 5.27 -12.03
C THR A 282 4.60 5.96 -13.38
N SER A 283 5.50 6.94 -13.57
CA SER A 283 5.59 7.70 -14.82
C SER A 283 6.15 6.91 -16.01
N LYS A 284 6.76 5.75 -15.76
CA LYS A 284 7.50 4.95 -16.77
C LYS A 284 6.90 3.57 -17.05
N LEU A 285 6.09 3.04 -16.15
CA LEU A 285 5.56 1.69 -16.27
C LEU A 285 4.21 1.65 -16.99
N HIS A 286 4.08 0.65 -17.87
CA HIS A 286 2.80 0.35 -18.51
C HIS A 286 1.85 -0.29 -17.49
N THR A 287 0.87 0.44 -17.04
CA THR A 287 -0.12 0.03 -16.02
C THR A 287 -0.66 -1.39 -16.26
N ARG A 288 -0.96 -1.77 -17.50
CA ARG A 288 -1.48 -3.12 -17.85
C ARG A 288 -0.51 -4.24 -17.48
N LYS A 289 0.81 -4.05 -17.71
CA LYS A 289 1.81 -5.08 -17.39
C LYS A 289 1.93 -5.29 -15.89
N ILE A 290 1.82 -4.21 -15.11
CA ILE A 290 1.85 -4.28 -13.64
C ILE A 290 0.64 -5.05 -13.11
N PHE A 291 -0.58 -4.74 -13.58
CA PHE A 291 -1.79 -5.47 -13.20
C PHE A 291 -1.67 -6.97 -13.48
N PHE A 292 -1.08 -7.32 -14.64
CA PHE A 292 -0.90 -8.73 -15.02
C PHE A 292 0.09 -9.43 -14.08
N ILE A 293 1.28 -8.85 -13.87
CA ILE A 293 2.34 -9.46 -13.03
C ILE A 293 1.83 -9.64 -11.60
N ILE A 294 1.20 -8.61 -11.03
CA ILE A 294 0.73 -8.64 -9.64
C ILE A 294 -0.43 -9.60 -9.47
N GLY A 295 -1.43 -9.52 -10.34
CA GLY A 295 -2.57 -10.43 -10.26
C GLY A 295 -2.14 -11.89 -10.40
N ALA A 296 -1.22 -12.19 -11.32
CA ALA A 296 -0.66 -13.53 -11.49
C ALA A 296 0.14 -13.99 -10.26
N LEU A 297 0.95 -13.09 -9.68
CA LEU A 297 1.73 -13.38 -8.46
C LEU A 297 0.80 -13.69 -7.28
N ILE A 298 -0.22 -12.87 -7.04
CA ILE A 298 -1.19 -13.06 -5.95
C ILE A 298 -1.92 -14.40 -6.11
N ILE A 299 -2.35 -14.74 -7.34
CA ILE A 299 -3.03 -16.01 -7.61
C ILE A 299 -2.08 -17.18 -7.34
N PHE A 300 -0.85 -17.13 -7.86
CA PHE A 300 0.15 -18.18 -7.66
C PHE A 300 0.42 -18.42 -6.17
N MET A 301 0.68 -17.34 -5.41
CA MET A 301 0.94 -17.42 -3.97
C MET A 301 -0.29 -17.90 -3.17
N GLY A 302 -1.50 -17.46 -3.55
CA GLY A 302 -2.75 -17.93 -2.96
C GLY A 302 -2.98 -19.43 -3.19
N LEU A 303 -2.71 -19.93 -4.41
CA LEU A 303 -2.79 -21.37 -4.73
C LEU A 303 -1.76 -22.18 -3.92
N THR A 304 -0.53 -21.69 -3.77
CA THR A 304 0.48 -22.36 -2.92
C THR A 304 0.06 -22.41 -1.45
N THR A 305 -0.60 -21.37 -0.95
CA THR A 305 -1.14 -21.34 0.42
C THR A 305 -2.24 -22.37 0.60
N ILE A 306 -3.18 -22.49 -0.35
CA ILE A 306 -4.23 -23.51 -0.31
C ILE A 306 -3.63 -24.92 -0.37
N TYR A 307 -2.68 -25.14 -1.27
CA TYR A 307 -2.00 -26.43 -1.38
C TYR A 307 -1.38 -26.87 -0.05
N LYS A 308 -0.62 -25.96 0.61
CA LYS A 308 -0.02 -26.22 1.94
C LYS A 308 -1.05 -26.39 3.06
N ALA A 309 -2.27 -25.88 2.91
CA ALA A 309 -3.33 -26.04 3.91
C ALA A 309 -4.08 -27.37 3.77
N ILE A 310 -4.01 -28.01 2.61
CA ILE A 310 -4.70 -29.28 2.32
C ILE A 310 -3.75 -30.47 2.48
N PHE A 311 -2.50 -30.30 2.07
CA PHE A 311 -1.43 -31.34 2.08
C PHE A 311 -0.30 -30.96 3.03
#